data_aac71f297981346ae4d3582402419f5b
#
_entry.id   aac71f297981346ae4d3582402419f5b
#
_cell.length_a   1.000
_cell.length_b   1.000
_cell.length_c   1.000
_cell.angle_alpha   90.00
_cell.angle_beta   90.00
_cell.angle_gamma   90.00
#
_symmetry.space_group_name_H-M   'P 1'
#
loop_
_entity.id
_entity.type
_entity.pdbx_description
1 polymer ?
#
loop_
_entity_poly.entity_id
_entity_poly.type
_entity_poly.pdbx_seq_one_letter_code
_entity_poly.pdbx_strand_id
1 'polypeptide(L)'
;MALVSSKTLTNLKIIGCSKKNYTDWSNNNQIEENAIYLVDEGAEANCRVTYEATGKLIIKNVGAPQGGGNTTPIQTIVIDGDSHSIDYTPHMNDPASHAVFSNVMSFTNATDATSTTNAAVKISGGLAVAKTIRADKIYGAVWNDYAEYRNGDNQNIKAGQVVIEKGDDSVILASKRLQPGGMIVSDSYGFIIGNPEGSVPIAVSGRVLAYTHEDRDYYRENIGRPVGTGPNGTVTLMSNEEAANFPWLIIGTVSAVPDYKIWNNISINDRVWIKVR
;
A
#
# COMPACT_ATOMS: atom_id res chain seq x y z
N MET A 1 41.10 2.28 27.22
CA MET A 1 39.94 3.18 27.10
C MET A 1 39.05 2.89 28.29
N ALA A 2 39.07 3.73 29.32
CA ALA A 2 38.28 3.51 30.53
C ALA A 2 36.84 3.99 30.28
N LEU A 3 35.89 3.10 30.45
CA LEU A 3 34.46 3.44 30.45
C LEU A 3 34.21 4.37 31.67
N VAL A 4 33.86 5.59 31.41
CA VAL A 4 33.40 6.53 32.42
C VAL A 4 32.06 6.01 32.95
N SER A 5 32.02 5.68 34.25
CA SER A 5 30.80 5.33 34.97
C SER A 5 29.75 6.44 34.81
N SER A 6 28.49 6.08 34.68
CA SER A 6 27.32 6.94 34.51
C SER A 6 27.24 8.07 35.56
N LYS A 7 27.90 9.18 35.32
CA LYS A 7 27.54 10.44 35.95
C LYS A 7 26.49 11.11 35.08
N THR A 8 25.37 11.44 35.65
CA THR A 8 24.37 12.32 35.06
C THR A 8 25.07 13.60 34.62
N LEU A 9 25.22 13.81 33.32
CA LEU A 9 25.84 15.02 32.76
C LEU A 9 24.83 16.16 32.87
N THR A 10 24.80 16.85 33.97
CA THR A 10 24.13 18.14 34.11
C THR A 10 25.01 19.20 33.46
N ASN A 11 24.49 19.91 32.47
CA ASN A 11 25.18 20.97 31.72
C ASN A 11 26.21 20.48 30.67
N LEU A 12 25.86 19.48 29.86
CA LEU A 12 26.71 19.10 28.72
C LEU A 12 26.80 20.25 27.72
N LYS A 13 27.99 20.75 27.47
CA LYS A 13 28.27 21.68 26.35
C LYS A 13 28.67 20.92 25.12
N ILE A 14 28.15 21.34 23.97
CA ILE A 14 28.59 20.87 22.62
C ILE A 14 29.33 22.02 21.97
N ILE A 15 30.61 21.83 21.71
CA ILE A 15 31.49 22.85 21.15
C ILE A 15 31.96 22.42 19.77
N GLY A 16 31.54 23.16 18.75
CA GLY A 16 32.09 23.02 17.39
C GLY A 16 33.39 23.81 17.26
N CYS A 17 34.44 23.17 16.80
CA CYS A 17 35.71 23.84 16.59
C CYS A 17 36.50 23.25 15.43
N SER A 18 37.44 24.01 14.88
CA SER A 18 38.39 23.48 13.91
C SER A 18 39.39 22.53 14.60
N LYS A 19 39.98 21.62 13.84
CA LYS A 19 41.03 20.71 14.35
C LYS A 19 42.19 21.48 15.00
N LYS A 20 42.53 22.61 14.40
CA LYS A 20 43.59 23.50 14.95
C LYS A 20 43.20 24.00 16.33
N ASN A 21 42.01 24.55 16.51
CA ASN A 21 41.54 25.09 17.78
C ASN A 21 41.44 23.99 18.85
N TYR A 22 40.93 22.81 18.50
CA TYR A 22 40.84 21.68 19.40
C TYR A 22 42.24 21.25 19.87
N THR A 23 43.21 21.17 18.95
CA THR A 23 44.59 20.81 19.28
C THR A 23 45.23 21.86 20.16
N ASP A 24 45.03 23.15 19.89
CA ASP A 24 45.56 24.25 20.68
C ASP A 24 44.98 24.24 22.09
N TRP A 25 43.66 24.03 22.24
CA TRP A 25 42.98 23.92 23.54
C TRP A 25 43.45 22.68 24.32
N SER A 26 43.60 21.54 23.67
CA SER A 26 44.09 20.31 24.27
C SER A 26 45.54 20.48 24.81
N ASN A 27 46.40 21.09 24.02
CA ASN A 27 47.78 21.31 24.40
C ASN A 27 47.94 22.33 25.56
N ASN A 28 46.98 23.22 25.74
CA ASN A 28 46.96 24.22 26.79
C ASN A 28 46.08 23.87 27.99
N ASN A 29 45.60 22.61 28.08
CA ASN A 29 44.66 22.15 29.12
C ASN A 29 43.37 22.97 29.21
N GLN A 30 42.87 23.46 28.08
CA GLN A 30 41.65 24.26 27.98
C GLN A 30 40.42 23.42 27.59
N ILE A 31 40.53 22.11 27.55
CA ILE A 31 39.42 21.23 27.27
C ILE A 31 38.51 21.13 28.50
N GLU A 32 37.25 21.44 28.32
CA GLU A 32 36.25 21.36 29.41
C GLU A 32 35.84 19.89 29.63
N GLU A 33 35.83 19.42 30.87
CA GLU A 33 35.50 18.03 31.24
C GLU A 33 34.04 17.63 30.92
N ASN A 34 33.14 18.59 30.81
CA ASN A 34 31.71 18.39 30.53
C ASN A 34 31.31 18.84 29.11
N ALA A 35 32.22 18.78 28.15
CA ALA A 35 31.96 19.19 26.77
C ALA A 35 32.22 18.06 25.78
N ILE A 36 31.36 17.99 24.76
CA ILE A 36 31.60 17.22 23.55
C ILE A 36 32.14 18.18 22.48
N TYR A 37 33.33 17.88 21.98
CA TYR A 37 33.93 18.65 20.90
C TYR A 37 33.64 18.01 19.58
N LEU A 38 33.00 18.76 18.69
CA LEU A 38 32.82 18.40 17.30
C LEU A 38 33.92 19.07 16.49
N VAL A 39 34.92 18.30 16.15
CA VAL A 39 36.12 18.80 15.47
C VAL A 39 35.95 18.71 13.97
N ASP A 40 36.04 19.85 13.32
CA ASP A 40 36.09 19.93 11.85
C ASP A 40 37.53 19.63 11.37
N GLU A 41 37.70 18.53 10.66
CA GLU A 41 39.00 18.07 10.16
C GLU A 41 39.40 18.62 8.78
N GLY A 42 38.57 19.39 8.13
CA GLY A 42 38.86 19.91 6.80
C GLY A 42 37.93 21.00 6.32
N ALA A 43 38.39 21.75 5.31
CA ALA A 43 37.73 22.93 4.78
C ALA A 43 36.35 22.69 4.12
N GLU A 44 35.88 21.46 4.04
CA GLU A 44 34.65 21.09 3.33
C GLU A 44 33.58 20.36 4.16
N ALA A 45 33.85 20.06 5.42
CA ALA A 45 32.88 19.36 6.29
C ALA A 45 32.02 20.36 7.07
N ASN A 46 30.89 20.74 6.51
CA ASN A 46 29.93 21.65 7.13
C ASN A 46 28.85 20.88 7.91
N CYS A 47 29.24 20.19 8.99
CA CYS A 47 28.25 19.63 9.91
C CYS A 47 27.93 20.64 11.01
N ARG A 48 26.71 21.10 11.10
CA ARG A 48 26.22 21.94 12.17
C ARG A 48 25.35 21.15 13.11
N VAL A 49 25.78 21.00 14.35
CA VAL A 49 24.96 20.45 15.43
C VAL A 49 24.45 21.61 16.27
N THR A 50 23.14 21.74 16.38
CA THR A 50 22.51 22.77 17.20
C THR A 50 21.63 22.09 18.23
N TYR A 51 21.84 22.42 19.50
CA TYR A 51 20.93 22.06 20.56
C TYR A 51 20.05 23.28 20.86
N GLU A 52 18.75 23.10 20.72
CA GLU A 52 17.77 24.14 21.06
C GLU A 52 17.31 23.96 22.50
N ALA A 53 17.00 25.08 23.19
CA ALA A 53 16.51 25.08 24.56
C ALA A 53 15.20 24.30 24.78
N THR A 54 14.55 23.89 23.67
CA THR A 54 13.36 23.06 23.63
C THR A 54 13.60 21.56 23.69
N GLY A 55 14.83 21.12 23.97
CA GLY A 55 15.19 19.69 24.05
C GLY A 55 15.44 19.02 22.69
N LYS A 56 15.55 19.78 21.61
CA LYS A 56 15.79 19.24 20.25
C LYS A 56 17.27 19.24 19.90
N LEU A 57 17.78 18.10 19.45
CA LEU A 57 19.08 17.96 18.82
C LEU A 57 18.90 17.99 17.29
N ILE A 58 19.44 19.00 16.64
CA ILE A 58 19.37 19.17 15.19
C ILE A 58 20.76 18.97 14.60
N ILE A 59 20.90 17.96 13.76
CA ILE A 59 22.12 17.69 13.00
C ILE A 59 21.87 18.12 11.56
N LYS A 60 22.56 19.15 11.09
CA LYS A 60 22.47 19.66 9.72
C LYS A 60 23.79 19.44 9.00
N ASN A 61 23.76 18.74 7.90
CA ASN A 61 24.86 18.78 6.93
C ASN A 61 24.60 19.96 6.00
N VAL A 62 25.36 21.01 6.17
CA VAL A 62 25.35 22.17 5.27
C VAL A 62 26.43 21.87 4.25
N GLY A 63 26.07 21.31 3.10
CA GLY A 63 27.02 21.01 2.02
C GLY A 63 27.95 22.19 1.72
N ALA A 64 29.16 21.90 1.25
CA ALA A 64 30.11 22.93 0.84
C ALA A 64 29.41 23.91 -0.13
N PRO A 65 29.67 25.23 -0.03
CA PRO A 65 29.13 26.19 -0.98
C PRO A 65 29.70 25.88 -2.38
N GLN A 66 28.99 25.07 -3.12
CA GLN A 66 29.15 24.99 -4.55
C GLN A 66 28.80 26.38 -5.07
N GLY A 67 29.71 27.04 -5.77
CA GLY A 67 29.66 28.45 -6.15
C GLY A 67 28.42 28.91 -6.93
N GLY A 68 27.28 28.88 -6.29
CA GLY A 68 25.97 29.23 -6.79
C GLY A 68 24.91 29.13 -5.69
N GLY A 69 24.96 30.02 -4.73
CA GLY A 69 23.83 30.60 -3.99
C GLY A 69 22.80 29.71 -3.27
N ASN A 70 22.87 28.39 -3.29
CA ASN A 70 21.88 27.55 -2.64
C ASN A 70 22.43 27.01 -1.31
N THR A 71 22.06 27.67 -0.20
CA THR A 71 22.43 27.30 1.17
C THR A 71 21.44 26.33 1.81
N THR A 72 20.67 25.57 1.02
CA THR A 72 19.70 24.62 1.56
C THR A 72 20.46 23.45 2.20
N PRO A 73 20.19 23.09 3.46
CA PRO A 73 20.82 21.93 4.09
C PRO A 73 20.47 20.67 3.31
N ILE A 74 21.49 19.91 2.91
CA ILE A 74 21.28 18.69 2.11
C ILE A 74 20.68 17.58 2.98
N GLN A 75 20.93 17.59 4.27
CA GLN A 75 20.39 16.61 5.22
C GLN A 75 20.16 17.23 6.59
N THR A 76 19.02 16.98 7.16
CA THR A 76 18.69 17.39 8.55
C THR A 76 18.07 16.22 9.29
N ILE A 77 18.62 15.88 10.42
CA ILE A 77 18.06 14.92 11.36
C ILE A 77 17.67 15.71 12.60
N VAL A 78 16.39 15.65 12.98
CA VAL A 78 15.90 16.25 14.22
C VAL A 78 15.58 15.12 15.19
N ILE A 79 16.24 15.12 16.33
CA ILE A 79 15.94 14.23 17.46
C ILE A 79 15.24 15.10 18.50
N ASP A 80 13.95 14.83 18.70
CA ASP A 80 13.11 15.54 19.68
C ASP A 80 13.01 14.70 20.94
N GLY A 81 13.63 15.20 22.03
CA GLY A 81 13.65 14.51 23.32
C GLY A 81 12.27 14.46 23.98
N ASP A 82 11.43 15.46 23.77
CA ASP A 82 10.11 15.54 24.40
C ASP A 82 9.10 14.60 23.73
N SER A 83 9.13 14.51 22.39
CA SER A 83 8.24 13.61 21.64
C SER A 83 8.81 12.20 21.43
N HIS A 84 10.06 11.95 21.82
CA HIS A 84 10.79 10.70 21.54
C HIS A 84 10.77 10.31 20.06
N SER A 85 10.78 11.31 19.18
CA SER A 85 10.71 11.14 17.72
C SER A 85 12.01 11.51 17.04
N ILE A 86 12.27 10.86 15.92
CA ILE A 86 13.30 11.25 14.96
C ILE A 86 12.62 11.72 13.69
N ASP A 87 12.75 13.00 13.38
CA ASP A 87 12.14 13.57 12.17
C ASP A 87 13.15 13.58 11.03
N TYR A 88 12.85 12.78 9.99
CA TYR A 88 13.59 12.73 8.74
C TYR A 88 12.93 13.55 7.63
N THR A 89 11.85 14.28 7.91
CA THR A 89 11.07 15.01 6.91
C THR A 89 11.92 15.93 6.03
N PRO A 90 12.89 16.70 6.58
CA PRO A 90 13.72 17.56 5.75
C PRO A 90 14.59 16.81 4.73
N HIS A 91 14.95 15.57 5.05
CA HIS A 91 15.70 14.70 4.14
C HIS A 91 14.77 14.01 3.13
N MET A 92 13.58 13.63 3.55
CA MET A 92 12.61 12.90 2.71
C MET A 92 11.85 13.80 1.73
N ASN A 93 11.90 15.13 1.91
CA ASN A 93 11.29 16.09 0.97
C ASN A 93 12.12 16.32 -0.31
N ASP A 94 13.32 15.79 -0.39
CA ASP A 94 14.06 15.74 -1.64
C ASP A 94 13.53 14.55 -2.46
N PRO A 95 13.03 14.76 -3.70
CA PRO A 95 12.52 13.66 -4.55
C PRO A 95 13.56 12.57 -4.85
N ALA A 96 14.85 12.89 -4.74
CA ALA A 96 15.97 11.96 -4.90
C ALA A 96 16.36 11.26 -3.58
N SER A 97 15.80 11.67 -2.45
CA SER A 97 16.17 11.16 -1.13
C SER A 97 15.34 9.97 -0.71
N HIS A 98 15.99 8.97 -0.19
CA HIS A 98 15.34 7.81 0.42
C HIS A 98 16.18 7.30 1.61
N ALA A 99 15.51 6.80 2.62
CA ALA A 99 16.18 6.11 3.71
C ALA A 99 16.46 4.66 3.29
N VAL A 100 17.74 4.29 3.20
CA VAL A 100 18.16 2.93 2.86
C VAL A 100 18.61 2.22 4.13
N PHE A 101 17.93 1.11 4.44
CA PHE A 101 18.34 0.20 5.51
C PHE A 101 18.91 -1.07 4.87
N SER A 102 20.21 -1.25 4.92
CA SER A 102 20.89 -2.43 4.35
C SER A 102 20.81 -3.68 5.22
N ASN A 103 20.38 -3.51 6.48
CA ASN A 103 20.22 -4.57 7.46
C ASN A 103 18.76 -4.75 7.89
N VAL A 104 18.50 -5.72 8.78
CA VAL A 104 17.17 -5.97 9.33
C VAL A 104 16.68 -4.76 10.12
N MET A 105 15.48 -4.26 9.78
CA MET A 105 14.75 -3.31 10.60
C MET A 105 13.73 -4.09 11.45
N SER A 106 13.76 -3.91 12.75
CA SER A 106 12.84 -4.58 13.69
C SER A 106 11.95 -3.56 14.38
N PHE A 107 10.65 -3.81 14.33
CA PHE A 107 9.63 -3.07 15.08
C PHE A 107 9.10 -3.98 16.18
N THR A 108 9.41 -3.65 17.42
CA THR A 108 9.07 -4.50 18.60
C THR A 108 7.75 -4.10 19.26
N ASN A 109 7.08 -3.08 18.75
CA ASN A 109 5.76 -2.70 19.24
C ASN A 109 4.75 -3.79 18.85
N ALA A 110 4.06 -4.36 19.82
CA ALA A 110 3.10 -5.46 19.64
C ALA A 110 1.66 -4.98 19.44
N THR A 111 1.45 -3.70 19.14
CA THR A 111 0.09 -3.17 18.90
C THR A 111 -0.46 -3.72 17.60
N ASP A 112 -1.57 -4.44 17.69
CA ASP A 112 -2.33 -4.87 16.52
C ASP A 112 -2.89 -3.69 15.73
N ALA A 113 -2.92 -3.83 14.42
CA ALA A 113 -3.57 -2.86 13.54
C ALA A 113 -5.09 -2.97 13.64
N THR A 114 -5.72 -2.05 14.36
CA THR A 114 -7.18 -1.96 14.47
C THR A 114 -7.79 -0.97 13.49
N SER A 115 -6.96 -0.12 12.89
CA SER A 115 -7.32 0.87 11.86
C SER A 115 -6.06 1.35 11.14
N THR A 116 -6.22 2.15 10.09
CA THR A 116 -5.10 2.81 9.40
C THR A 116 -4.37 3.85 10.26
N THR A 117 -4.91 4.21 11.40
CA THR A 117 -4.34 5.19 12.33
C THR A 117 -3.75 4.57 13.60
N ASN A 118 -4.05 3.30 13.88
CA ASN A 118 -3.58 2.59 15.07
C ASN A 118 -2.91 1.27 14.67
N ALA A 119 -1.59 1.29 14.63
CA ALA A 119 -0.74 0.15 14.29
C ALA A 119 0.70 0.41 14.75
N ALA A 120 1.49 -0.65 14.91
CA ALA A 120 2.93 -0.56 15.20
C ALA A 120 3.71 0.09 14.04
N VAL A 121 3.28 -0.13 12.80
CA VAL A 121 3.81 0.50 11.59
C VAL A 121 2.68 1.11 10.78
N LYS A 122 2.79 2.39 10.43
CA LYS A 122 1.81 3.11 9.60
C LYS A 122 2.48 3.57 8.31
N ILE A 123 1.88 3.21 7.18
CA ILE A 123 2.34 3.58 5.84
C ILE A 123 1.19 4.32 5.16
N SER A 124 1.37 5.60 4.88
CA SER A 124 0.33 6.44 4.25
C SER A 124 0.22 6.24 2.74
N GLY A 125 1.23 5.63 2.14
CA GLY A 125 1.29 5.30 0.71
C GLY A 125 1.23 3.80 0.46
N GLY A 126 1.66 3.38 -0.73
CA GLY A 126 1.77 1.97 -1.09
C GLY A 126 2.97 1.28 -0.43
N LEU A 127 2.86 -0.02 -0.26
CA LEU A 127 3.95 -0.90 0.16
C LEU A 127 4.31 -1.82 -1.02
N ALA A 128 5.56 -1.72 -1.50
CA ALA A 128 6.12 -2.65 -2.47
C ALA A 128 7.10 -3.62 -1.78
N VAL A 129 6.88 -4.91 -1.96
CA VAL A 129 7.72 -5.96 -1.39
C VAL A 129 8.22 -6.86 -2.52
N ALA A 130 9.52 -6.88 -2.75
CA ALA A 130 10.14 -7.64 -3.85
C ALA A 130 10.14 -9.17 -3.64
N LYS A 131 9.85 -9.63 -2.42
CA LYS A 131 9.82 -11.06 -2.07
C LYS A 131 8.53 -11.40 -1.32
N THR A 132 8.60 -12.19 -0.29
CA THR A 132 7.45 -12.72 0.45
C THR A 132 7.01 -11.80 1.56
N ILE A 133 5.70 -11.63 1.73
CA ILE A 133 5.06 -11.11 2.94
C ILE A 133 4.60 -12.30 3.76
N ARG A 134 5.00 -12.36 5.04
CA ARG A 134 4.49 -13.34 6.01
C ARG A 134 3.75 -12.60 7.12
N ALA A 135 2.50 -12.94 7.30
CA ALA A 135 1.63 -12.40 8.35
C ALA A 135 0.71 -13.51 8.86
N ASP A 136 0.30 -13.44 10.12
CA ASP A 136 -0.70 -14.35 10.67
C ASP A 136 -2.09 -14.06 10.09
N LYS A 137 -2.39 -12.78 9.87
CA LYS A 137 -3.63 -12.32 9.24
C LYS A 137 -3.37 -11.08 8.40
N ILE A 138 -4.09 -10.97 7.29
CA ILE A 138 -4.12 -9.77 6.46
C ILE A 138 -5.57 -9.27 6.44
N TYR A 139 -5.80 -8.09 7.02
CA TYR A 139 -7.06 -7.38 6.93
C TYR A 139 -6.93 -6.30 5.85
N GLY A 140 -7.71 -6.42 4.80
CA GLY A 140 -7.82 -5.42 3.75
C GLY A 140 -9.28 -4.99 3.60
N ALA A 141 -9.52 -3.88 2.94
CA ALA A 141 -10.83 -3.54 2.43
C ALA A 141 -11.16 -4.44 1.23
N VAL A 142 -11.23 -5.76 1.46
CA VAL A 142 -11.71 -6.73 0.47
C VAL A 142 -13.22 -6.64 0.49
N TRP A 143 -13.73 -5.60 -0.19
CA TRP A 143 -15.15 -5.30 -0.13
C TRP A 143 -15.99 -6.28 -0.90
N ASN A 144 -15.50 -6.87 -1.98
CA ASN A 144 -16.34 -7.66 -2.86
C ASN A 144 -15.72 -9.00 -3.24
N ASP A 145 -14.60 -9.01 -3.96
CA ASP A 145 -14.07 -10.22 -4.55
C ASP A 145 -12.54 -10.25 -4.66
N TYR A 146 -12.05 -11.43 -4.91
CA TYR A 146 -10.72 -11.69 -5.46
C TYR A 146 -10.82 -11.72 -6.96
N ALA A 147 -9.89 -11.07 -7.65
CA ALA A 147 -9.84 -11.08 -9.10
C ALA A 147 -8.50 -11.61 -9.63
N GLU A 148 -8.52 -12.10 -10.85
CA GLU A 148 -7.35 -12.46 -11.63
C GLU A 148 -7.40 -11.74 -12.97
N TYR A 149 -6.29 -11.15 -13.41
CA TYR A 149 -6.20 -10.55 -14.73
C TYR A 149 -6.14 -11.62 -15.84
N ARG A 150 -7.02 -11.47 -16.83
CA ARG A 150 -7.01 -12.22 -18.07
C ARG A 150 -6.90 -11.29 -19.26
N ASN A 151 -6.35 -11.73 -20.36
CA ASN A 151 -6.26 -10.92 -21.58
C ASN A 151 -7.63 -10.76 -22.21
N GLY A 152 -8.03 -9.51 -22.48
CA GLY A 152 -9.23 -9.23 -23.28
C GLY A 152 -8.93 -9.27 -24.77
N ASP A 153 -9.76 -9.98 -25.54
CA ASP A 153 -9.61 -10.09 -27.00
C ASP A 153 -10.14 -8.84 -27.72
N ASN A 154 -9.47 -7.69 -27.53
CA ASN A 154 -9.76 -6.40 -28.18
C ASN A 154 -11.24 -5.93 -28.14
N GLN A 155 -12.05 -6.50 -27.26
CA GLN A 155 -13.44 -6.14 -27.06
C GLN A 155 -13.58 -5.10 -25.94
N ASN A 156 -14.56 -4.23 -26.05
CA ASN A 156 -14.90 -3.29 -24.98
C ASN A 156 -15.65 -4.01 -23.86
N ILE A 157 -14.93 -4.89 -23.13
CA ILE A 157 -15.48 -5.66 -22.00
C ILE A 157 -15.61 -4.73 -20.79
N LYS A 158 -16.76 -4.74 -20.15
CA LYS A 158 -17.09 -3.88 -19.01
C LYS A 158 -17.21 -4.68 -17.73
N ALA A 159 -16.90 -4.05 -16.61
CA ALA A 159 -17.16 -4.60 -15.29
C ALA A 159 -18.61 -5.07 -15.13
N GLY A 160 -18.80 -6.23 -14.52
CA GLY A 160 -20.10 -6.89 -14.34
C GLY A 160 -20.58 -7.70 -15.56
N GLN A 161 -19.89 -7.67 -16.68
CA GLN A 161 -20.22 -8.54 -17.81
C GLN A 161 -19.70 -9.96 -17.60
N VAL A 162 -20.36 -10.91 -18.23
CA VAL A 162 -19.94 -12.31 -18.28
C VAL A 162 -19.10 -12.55 -19.52
N VAL A 163 -17.97 -13.14 -19.34
CA VAL A 163 -17.03 -13.56 -20.40
C VAL A 163 -16.85 -15.07 -20.38
N ILE A 164 -16.29 -15.61 -21.44
CA ILE A 164 -15.89 -17.02 -21.56
C ILE A 164 -14.43 -17.09 -21.99
N GLU A 165 -13.76 -18.19 -21.65
CA GLU A 165 -12.41 -18.46 -22.13
C GLU A 165 -12.40 -18.74 -23.63
N LYS A 166 -11.39 -18.22 -24.33
CA LYS A 166 -11.18 -18.44 -25.77
C LYS A 166 -10.16 -19.55 -26.06
N GLY A 167 -9.42 -20.02 -25.05
CA GLY A 167 -8.47 -21.11 -25.19
C GLY A 167 -7.02 -20.70 -25.47
N ASP A 168 -6.74 -19.39 -25.57
CA ASP A 168 -5.40 -18.80 -25.75
C ASP A 168 -5.01 -17.87 -24.61
N ASP A 169 -5.47 -18.16 -23.40
CA ASP A 169 -5.34 -17.32 -22.20
C ASP A 169 -6.06 -15.96 -22.31
N SER A 170 -6.95 -15.82 -23.29
CA SER A 170 -7.80 -14.64 -23.46
C SER A 170 -9.28 -14.93 -23.19
N VAL A 171 -10.04 -13.88 -22.96
CA VAL A 171 -11.46 -13.92 -22.71
C VAL A 171 -12.23 -13.09 -23.74
N ILE A 172 -13.42 -13.56 -24.08
CA ILE A 172 -14.37 -12.88 -24.95
C ILE A 172 -15.73 -12.78 -24.26
N LEU A 173 -16.55 -11.83 -24.72
CA LEU A 173 -17.89 -11.65 -24.19
C LEU A 173 -18.76 -12.90 -24.42
N ALA A 174 -19.45 -13.38 -23.39
CA ALA A 174 -20.42 -14.46 -23.53
C ALA A 174 -21.55 -14.02 -24.47
N SER A 175 -21.87 -14.85 -25.46
CA SER A 175 -22.85 -14.50 -26.51
C SER A 175 -24.14 -15.33 -26.45
N LYS A 176 -24.13 -16.46 -25.76
CA LYS A 176 -25.23 -17.40 -25.67
C LYS A 176 -25.51 -17.83 -24.24
N ARG A 177 -26.72 -18.31 -24.01
CA ARG A 177 -27.13 -18.91 -22.76
C ARG A 177 -26.39 -20.23 -22.52
N LEU A 178 -25.91 -20.42 -21.26
CA LEU A 178 -25.26 -21.62 -20.77
C LEU A 178 -24.01 -22.02 -21.60
N GLN A 179 -23.21 -21.05 -22.03
CA GLN A 179 -21.89 -21.33 -22.58
C GLN A 179 -20.94 -21.82 -21.48
N PRO A 180 -20.12 -22.85 -21.75
CA PRO A 180 -19.10 -23.29 -20.79
C PRO A 180 -17.97 -22.26 -20.62
N GLY A 181 -17.24 -22.35 -19.51
CA GLY A 181 -16.10 -21.46 -19.22
C GLY A 181 -16.51 -20.03 -18.86
N GLY A 182 -17.75 -19.85 -18.37
CA GLY A 182 -18.25 -18.54 -17.98
C GLY A 182 -17.59 -18.00 -16.73
N MET A 183 -17.25 -16.70 -16.75
CA MET A 183 -16.65 -15.95 -15.65
C MET A 183 -17.25 -14.54 -15.62
N ILE A 184 -17.21 -13.88 -14.47
CA ILE A 184 -17.76 -12.53 -14.30
C ILE A 184 -16.62 -11.53 -14.14
N VAL A 185 -16.67 -10.43 -14.89
CA VAL A 185 -15.70 -9.34 -14.79
C VAL A 185 -15.94 -8.58 -13.50
N SER A 186 -14.91 -8.48 -12.68
CA SER A 186 -14.96 -7.73 -11.41
C SER A 186 -15.11 -6.22 -11.66
N ASP A 187 -15.82 -5.55 -10.78
CA ASP A 187 -15.97 -4.09 -10.77
C ASP A 187 -15.19 -3.42 -9.62
N SER A 188 -14.93 -4.15 -8.54
CA SER A 188 -14.31 -3.59 -7.34
C SER A 188 -13.66 -4.71 -6.51
N TYR A 189 -12.57 -5.23 -7.01
CA TYR A 189 -11.81 -6.26 -6.29
C TYR A 189 -11.02 -5.66 -5.12
N GLY A 190 -10.93 -6.43 -4.03
CA GLY A 190 -10.06 -6.09 -2.89
C GLY A 190 -8.67 -6.68 -3.01
N PHE A 191 -8.51 -7.73 -3.80
CA PHE A 191 -7.24 -8.37 -4.10
C PHE A 191 -7.20 -8.82 -5.56
N ILE A 192 -6.05 -8.67 -6.21
CA ILE A 192 -5.88 -9.06 -7.61
C ILE A 192 -4.58 -9.81 -7.84
N ILE A 193 -4.63 -10.78 -8.74
CA ILE A 193 -3.50 -11.63 -9.15
C ILE A 193 -3.23 -11.38 -10.64
N GLY A 194 -1.97 -11.48 -11.04
CA GLY A 194 -1.55 -11.41 -12.44
C GLY A 194 -1.08 -10.03 -12.89
N ASN A 195 -0.83 -9.91 -14.19
CA ASN A 195 -0.29 -8.70 -14.81
C ASN A 195 -1.43 -7.77 -15.25
N PRO A 196 -1.43 -6.49 -14.84
CA PRO A 196 -2.48 -5.53 -15.17
C PRO A 196 -2.49 -5.05 -16.64
N GLU A 197 -1.42 -5.27 -17.40
CA GLU A 197 -1.29 -4.73 -18.76
C GLU A 197 -2.31 -5.35 -19.73
N GLY A 198 -3.23 -4.51 -20.24
CA GLY A 198 -4.24 -4.89 -21.24
C GLY A 198 -5.28 -5.89 -20.75
N SER A 199 -5.44 -6.05 -19.45
CA SER A 199 -6.11 -7.18 -18.83
C SER A 199 -7.50 -6.84 -18.34
N VAL A 200 -8.36 -7.86 -18.32
CA VAL A 200 -9.72 -7.83 -17.78
C VAL A 200 -9.69 -8.49 -16.41
N PRO A 201 -10.09 -7.81 -15.32
CA PRO A 201 -10.14 -8.42 -13.99
C PRO A 201 -11.33 -9.38 -13.89
N ILE A 202 -11.06 -10.66 -13.71
CA ILE A 202 -12.08 -11.71 -13.59
C ILE A 202 -12.24 -12.07 -12.11
N ALA A 203 -13.46 -12.06 -11.61
CA ALA A 203 -13.75 -12.47 -10.25
C ALA A 203 -13.53 -13.99 -10.07
N VAL A 204 -12.67 -14.36 -9.15
CA VAL A 204 -12.37 -15.77 -8.82
C VAL A 204 -13.19 -16.24 -7.63
N SER A 205 -13.44 -15.36 -6.67
CA SER A 205 -14.21 -15.65 -5.46
C SER A 205 -14.76 -14.38 -4.84
N GLY A 206 -15.90 -14.44 -4.20
CA GLY A 206 -16.52 -13.29 -3.55
C GLY A 206 -17.87 -12.92 -4.16
N ARG A 207 -18.20 -11.63 -4.21
CA ARG A 207 -19.46 -11.14 -4.78
C ARG A 207 -19.19 -10.05 -5.82
N VAL A 208 -19.88 -10.13 -6.95
CA VAL A 208 -19.77 -9.19 -8.07
C VAL A 208 -21.15 -8.71 -8.49
N LEU A 209 -21.27 -7.44 -8.87
CA LEU A 209 -22.47 -6.88 -9.49
C LEU A 209 -22.48 -7.24 -10.98
N ALA A 210 -23.22 -8.29 -11.33
CA ALA A 210 -23.32 -8.80 -12.71
C ALA A 210 -24.54 -8.27 -13.44
N TYR A 211 -24.39 -8.00 -14.73
CA TYR A 211 -25.52 -7.72 -15.62
C TYR A 211 -26.44 -8.93 -15.74
N THR A 212 -27.73 -8.69 -15.74
CA THR A 212 -28.77 -9.73 -15.81
C THR A 212 -29.39 -9.83 -17.22
N HIS A 213 -29.76 -11.03 -17.61
CA HIS A 213 -30.52 -11.26 -18.85
C HIS A 213 -32.02 -11.04 -18.61
N GLU A 214 -32.52 -11.62 -17.53
CA GLU A 214 -33.92 -11.45 -17.12
C GLU A 214 -34.10 -10.14 -16.35
N ASP A 215 -35.35 -9.74 -16.13
CA ASP A 215 -35.66 -8.59 -15.31
C ASP A 215 -35.05 -8.76 -13.88
N ARG A 216 -34.53 -7.69 -13.34
CA ARG A 216 -33.85 -7.65 -12.05
C ARG A 216 -34.74 -8.13 -10.89
N ASP A 217 -36.04 -7.82 -10.93
CA ASP A 217 -36.97 -8.22 -9.88
C ASP A 217 -37.21 -9.75 -9.88
N TYR A 218 -37.08 -10.40 -11.02
CA TYR A 218 -37.12 -11.85 -11.10
C TYR A 218 -36.00 -12.52 -10.30
N TYR A 219 -34.82 -11.89 -10.23
CA TYR A 219 -33.74 -12.37 -9.36
C TYR A 219 -34.01 -12.19 -7.88
N ARG A 220 -34.87 -11.23 -7.49
CA ARG A 220 -35.24 -11.00 -6.09
C ARG A 220 -35.98 -12.18 -5.48
N GLU A 221 -36.82 -12.82 -6.26
CA GLU A 221 -37.56 -14.03 -5.84
C GLU A 221 -36.71 -15.30 -5.92
N ASN A 222 -35.49 -15.19 -6.47
CA ASN A 222 -34.60 -16.30 -6.76
C ASN A 222 -33.24 -16.22 -6.04
N ILE A 223 -33.21 -15.59 -4.85
CA ILE A 223 -32.00 -15.55 -4.03
C ILE A 223 -31.53 -16.98 -3.70
N GLY A 224 -30.20 -17.21 -3.83
CA GLY A 224 -29.58 -18.52 -3.63
C GLY A 224 -29.62 -19.44 -4.86
N ARG A 225 -30.36 -19.08 -5.92
CA ARG A 225 -30.44 -19.88 -7.15
C ARG A 225 -29.16 -19.79 -7.98
N PRO A 226 -28.76 -20.88 -8.64
CA PRO A 226 -27.60 -20.90 -9.52
C PRO A 226 -27.83 -20.05 -10.77
N VAL A 227 -26.75 -19.43 -11.23
CA VAL A 227 -26.70 -18.70 -12.50
C VAL A 227 -25.60 -19.24 -13.39
N GLY A 228 -25.87 -19.20 -14.71
CA GLY A 228 -24.92 -19.49 -15.76
C GLY A 228 -24.73 -18.28 -16.67
N THR A 229 -23.98 -18.45 -17.76
CA THR A 229 -23.82 -17.43 -18.79
C THR A 229 -25.14 -17.14 -19.47
N GLY A 230 -25.45 -15.87 -19.67
CA GLY A 230 -26.52 -15.38 -20.51
C GLY A 230 -25.98 -14.74 -21.79
N PRO A 231 -26.85 -14.39 -22.75
CA PRO A 231 -26.45 -13.68 -23.97
C PRO A 231 -25.93 -12.29 -23.66
N ASN A 232 -25.12 -11.74 -24.56
CA ASN A 232 -24.58 -10.37 -24.46
C ASN A 232 -23.83 -10.03 -23.17
N GLY A 233 -23.13 -11.03 -22.60
CA GLY A 233 -22.33 -10.81 -21.39
C GLY A 233 -23.16 -10.65 -20.11
N THR A 234 -24.32 -11.27 -20.03
CA THR A 234 -25.19 -11.26 -18.86
C THR A 234 -25.13 -12.58 -18.09
N VAL A 235 -25.62 -12.59 -16.85
CA VAL A 235 -25.98 -13.83 -16.15
C VAL A 235 -27.42 -14.19 -16.47
N THR A 236 -27.74 -15.50 -16.44
CA THR A 236 -29.13 -16.02 -16.54
C THR A 236 -29.37 -17.04 -15.43
N LEU A 237 -30.59 -17.08 -14.92
CA LEU A 237 -31.00 -18.10 -13.93
C LEU A 237 -31.01 -19.49 -14.58
N MET A 238 -30.50 -20.46 -13.86
CA MET A 238 -30.60 -21.87 -14.24
C MET A 238 -31.82 -22.51 -13.55
N SER A 239 -32.52 -23.36 -14.27
CA SER A 239 -33.52 -24.23 -13.67
C SER A 239 -32.86 -25.25 -12.73
N ASN A 240 -33.64 -25.89 -11.88
CA ASN A 240 -33.12 -26.96 -11.00
C ASN A 240 -32.58 -28.13 -11.80
N GLU A 241 -33.25 -28.47 -12.91
CA GLU A 241 -32.85 -29.52 -13.82
C GLU A 241 -31.54 -29.18 -14.54
N GLU A 242 -31.40 -27.96 -15.05
CA GLU A 242 -30.17 -27.50 -15.70
C GLU A 242 -28.99 -27.49 -14.71
N ALA A 243 -29.21 -27.00 -13.50
CA ALA A 243 -28.18 -26.98 -12.48
C ALA A 243 -27.76 -28.39 -12.02
N ALA A 244 -28.69 -29.33 -11.98
CA ALA A 244 -28.41 -30.72 -11.64
C ALA A 244 -27.67 -31.46 -12.77
N ASN A 245 -28.11 -31.25 -14.02
CA ASN A 245 -27.54 -31.94 -15.18
C ASN A 245 -26.22 -31.31 -15.66
N PHE A 246 -26.01 -30.00 -15.46
CA PHE A 246 -24.85 -29.25 -15.96
C PHE A 246 -24.19 -28.42 -14.88
N PRO A 247 -23.73 -29.01 -13.77
CA PRO A 247 -23.19 -28.26 -12.63
C PRO A 247 -21.92 -27.48 -12.97
N TRP A 248 -21.20 -27.85 -14.03
CA TRP A 248 -20.00 -27.15 -14.53
C TRP A 248 -20.31 -25.83 -15.27
N LEU A 249 -21.60 -25.56 -15.59
CA LEU A 249 -22.04 -24.30 -16.17
C LEU A 249 -22.47 -23.26 -15.14
N ILE A 250 -22.48 -23.64 -13.85
CA ILE A 250 -22.79 -22.73 -12.76
C ILE A 250 -21.58 -21.82 -12.52
N ILE A 251 -21.74 -20.52 -12.76
CA ILE A 251 -20.72 -19.50 -12.50
C ILE A 251 -20.88 -18.80 -11.15
N GLY A 252 -22.01 -18.98 -10.50
CA GLY A 252 -22.29 -18.42 -9.21
C GLY A 252 -23.73 -18.62 -8.76
N THR A 253 -24.12 -17.95 -7.67
CA THR A 253 -25.49 -17.93 -7.15
C THR A 253 -25.95 -16.50 -6.91
N VAL A 254 -27.25 -16.25 -7.07
CA VAL A 254 -27.85 -14.95 -6.74
C VAL A 254 -27.65 -14.68 -5.24
N SER A 255 -26.95 -13.61 -4.90
CA SER A 255 -26.65 -13.24 -3.53
C SER A 255 -27.59 -12.17 -2.98
N ALA A 256 -27.86 -11.15 -3.77
CA ALA A 256 -28.76 -10.06 -3.40
C ALA A 256 -29.16 -9.24 -4.63
N VAL A 257 -30.34 -8.61 -4.54
CA VAL A 257 -30.76 -7.57 -5.47
C VAL A 257 -30.76 -6.25 -4.70
N PRO A 258 -29.80 -5.34 -4.98
CA PRO A 258 -29.70 -4.11 -4.23
C PRO A 258 -30.88 -3.16 -4.52
N ASP A 259 -31.35 -2.44 -3.52
CA ASP A 259 -32.40 -1.43 -3.67
C ASP A 259 -31.86 -0.08 -4.14
N TYR A 260 -30.55 0.14 -3.96
CA TYR A 260 -29.87 1.33 -4.48
C TYR A 260 -29.60 1.19 -5.99
N LYS A 261 -29.48 2.34 -6.65
CA LYS A 261 -29.32 2.44 -8.11
C LYS A 261 -27.92 2.80 -8.57
N ILE A 262 -27.07 3.20 -7.64
CA ILE A 262 -25.70 3.63 -7.92
C ILE A 262 -24.75 2.90 -6.97
N TRP A 263 -23.66 2.36 -7.51
CA TRP A 263 -22.56 1.73 -6.78
C TRP A 263 -21.24 2.20 -7.41
N ASN A 264 -20.30 2.70 -6.59
CA ASN A 264 -19.01 3.23 -7.07
C ASN A 264 -19.15 4.17 -8.29
N ASN A 265 -20.13 5.10 -8.24
CA ASN A 265 -20.48 6.04 -9.32
C ASN A 265 -20.98 5.38 -10.63
N ILE A 266 -21.34 4.09 -10.60
CA ILE A 266 -21.86 3.36 -11.73
C ILE A 266 -23.35 3.08 -11.52
N SER A 267 -24.18 3.28 -12.56
CA SER A 267 -25.58 2.83 -12.54
C SER A 267 -25.63 1.30 -12.53
N ILE A 268 -26.45 0.74 -11.64
CA ILE A 268 -26.61 -0.70 -11.46
C ILE A 268 -28.05 -1.18 -11.60
N ASN A 269 -28.87 -0.43 -12.35
CA ASN A 269 -30.29 -0.74 -12.53
C ASN A 269 -30.55 -2.11 -13.13
N ASP A 270 -29.60 -2.63 -13.90
CA ASP A 270 -29.63 -3.89 -14.64
C ASP A 270 -28.63 -4.92 -14.08
N ARG A 271 -28.24 -4.77 -12.79
CA ARG A 271 -27.29 -5.66 -12.14
C ARG A 271 -27.81 -6.22 -10.82
N VAL A 272 -27.33 -7.40 -10.49
CA VAL A 272 -27.57 -8.07 -9.21
C VAL A 272 -26.27 -8.60 -8.62
N TRP A 273 -26.21 -8.74 -7.32
CA TRP A 273 -25.07 -9.37 -6.65
C TRP A 273 -25.06 -10.87 -6.89
N ILE A 274 -24.01 -11.35 -7.51
CA ILE A 274 -23.71 -12.76 -7.69
C ILE A 274 -22.56 -13.14 -6.78
N LYS A 275 -22.76 -14.19 -5.97
CA LYS A 275 -21.66 -14.85 -5.26
C LYS A 275 -21.00 -15.80 -6.25
N VAL A 276 -19.76 -15.48 -6.64
CA VAL A 276 -18.96 -16.30 -7.57
C VAL A 276 -18.54 -17.58 -6.86
N ARG A 277 -18.53 -18.66 -7.60
CA ARG A 277 -18.23 -20.01 -7.11
C ARG A 277 -16.76 -20.36 -7.35
#